data_60ce1edc2f66f4a49623bd0929e9e39c
#
_entry.id   60ce1edc2f66f4a49623bd0929e9e39c
#
_cell.length_a   1.000
_cell.length_b   1.000
_cell.length_c   1.000
_cell.angle_alpha   90.00
_cell.angle_beta   90.00
_cell.angle_gamma   90.00
#
_symmetry.space_group_name_H-M   'P 1'
#
loop_
_entity.id
_entity.type
_entity.pdbx_description
1 polymer ?
#
loop_
_entity_poly.entity_id
_entity_poly.type
_entity_poly.pdbx_seq_one_letter_code
_entity_poly.pdbx_strand_id
1 'polypeptide(L)'
;MAPGTAPAPALPRRGGSKPRRSVKKEQPRTEGTLPPVQNAPMLQLYFHPSPNPFKVALFLEEAGLPYEVVPVDTRKGEQHLPAFRAINPNGKTPALVDGDVKVFDSNAILLYLAEKTGKFLPEHTPAQRAQMHSWLMFVATGIGPYCGQAVHFKHFAPEPKEYAVNRYTFEAERHWKLLDEQLQGKTWMLGETYTLVDMAVWGWERAIPRVLGAEAWSTLPNVKRHFDAINARPAAQRADALKNLVFKQEFDDEARKALFPQNARLAGGV
;
A
#
# COMPACT_ATOMS: atom_id res chain seq x y z
N MET A 1 -15.24 -25.61 63.96
CA MET A 1 -14.57 -24.60 64.77
C MET A 1 -13.99 -23.55 63.82
N ALA A 2 -14.59 -22.40 63.80
CA ALA A 2 -14.10 -21.22 63.09
C ALA A 2 -13.50 -20.23 64.12
N PRO A 3 -12.41 -19.52 63.84
CA PRO A 3 -12.05 -18.30 64.54
C PRO A 3 -12.27 -17.08 63.66
N GLY A 4 -13.08 -16.13 63.94
CA GLY A 4 -12.84 -15.05 64.86
C GLY A 4 -12.30 -13.85 64.04
N THR A 5 -13.26 -12.97 63.50
CA THR A 5 -12.91 -11.68 62.85
C THR A 5 -12.64 -10.61 63.91
N ALA A 6 -11.48 -9.94 63.79
CA ALA A 6 -11.13 -8.76 64.57
C ALA A 6 -11.55 -7.48 63.83
N PRO A 7 -11.96 -6.39 64.53
CA PRO A 7 -12.43 -5.17 63.89
C PRO A 7 -11.31 -4.20 63.53
N ALA A 8 -11.51 -3.46 62.40
CA ALA A 8 -10.59 -2.43 61.91
C ALA A 8 -10.65 -1.13 62.76
N PRO A 9 -9.56 -0.37 62.86
CA PRO A 9 -9.50 0.88 63.66
C PRO A 9 -10.07 2.07 62.88
N ALA A 10 -10.70 2.98 63.68
CA ALA A 10 -11.34 4.21 63.23
C ALA A 10 -10.35 5.29 62.79
N LEU A 11 -10.64 5.99 61.70
CA LEU A 11 -9.91 7.16 61.21
C LEU A 11 -10.33 8.47 61.93
N PRO A 12 -9.42 9.41 62.18
CA PRO A 12 -9.74 10.67 62.84
C PRO A 12 -10.36 11.70 61.85
N ARG A 13 -11.39 12.41 62.33
CA ARG A 13 -11.97 13.58 61.66
C ARG A 13 -11.04 14.79 61.80
N ARG A 14 -10.65 15.40 60.69
CA ARG A 14 -10.13 16.77 60.68
C ARG A 14 -11.03 17.65 59.81
N GLY A 15 -11.65 18.61 60.46
CA GLY A 15 -12.31 19.75 59.84
C GLY A 15 -11.29 20.76 59.33
N GLY A 16 -11.59 21.39 58.22
CA GLY A 16 -10.79 22.46 57.63
C GLY A 16 -11.51 23.05 56.44
N SER A 17 -12.35 24.06 56.69
CA SER A 17 -12.97 24.88 55.67
C SER A 17 -11.94 25.67 54.87
N LYS A 18 -11.88 25.48 53.55
CA LYS A 18 -11.16 26.35 52.61
C LYS A 18 -12.11 27.25 51.87
N PRO A 19 -11.74 28.48 51.51
CA PRO A 19 -12.61 29.48 50.93
C PRO A 19 -12.99 29.17 49.50
N ARG A 20 -14.21 29.49 49.14
CA ARG A 20 -14.80 29.37 47.78
C ARG A 20 -13.98 30.26 46.80
N ARG A 21 -13.35 29.63 45.81
CA ARG A 21 -12.81 30.30 44.64
C ARG A 21 -13.97 30.71 43.72
N SER A 22 -14.05 31.99 43.38
CA SER A 22 -15.01 32.57 42.45
C SER A 22 -14.84 31.96 41.05
N VAL A 23 -15.92 31.35 40.54
CA VAL A 23 -16.01 30.89 39.15
C VAL A 23 -16.13 32.10 38.25
N LYS A 24 -15.11 32.40 37.49
CA LYS A 24 -15.17 33.33 36.36
C LYS A 24 -16.09 32.71 35.30
N LYS A 25 -17.17 33.39 34.93
CA LYS A 25 -17.99 33.06 33.74
C LYS A 25 -17.11 33.07 32.52
N GLU A 26 -16.96 31.91 31.88
CA GLU A 26 -16.40 31.81 30.53
C GLU A 26 -17.33 32.50 29.52
N GLN A 27 -16.80 33.44 28.79
CA GLN A 27 -17.46 34.02 27.63
C GLN A 27 -17.51 32.96 26.49
N PRO A 28 -18.58 32.95 25.65
CA PRO A 28 -18.67 32.02 24.53
C PRO A 28 -17.51 32.30 23.55
N ARG A 29 -16.76 31.24 23.21
CA ARG A 29 -15.74 31.28 22.16
C ARG A 29 -16.42 31.57 20.84
N THR A 30 -16.10 32.70 20.26
CA THR A 30 -16.40 33.01 18.86
C THR A 30 -15.75 31.93 17.97
N GLU A 31 -16.52 31.39 17.02
CA GLU A 31 -16.05 30.47 15.98
C GLU A 31 -14.86 31.11 15.26
N GLY A 32 -13.65 30.74 15.68
CA GLY A 32 -12.44 31.08 14.99
C GLY A 32 -12.29 30.10 13.83
N THR A 33 -12.52 30.57 12.61
CA THR A 33 -12.03 29.91 11.39
C THR A 33 -10.54 29.59 11.59
N LEU A 34 -10.20 28.32 11.54
CA LEU A 34 -8.80 27.90 11.50
C LEU A 34 -8.12 28.62 10.31
N PRO A 35 -6.94 29.23 10.50
CA PRO A 35 -6.23 29.83 9.39
C PRO A 35 -5.96 28.75 8.33
N PRO A 36 -5.97 29.09 7.03
CA PRO A 36 -5.62 28.14 5.99
C PRO A 36 -4.23 27.58 6.28
N VAL A 37 -4.10 26.24 6.23
CA VAL A 37 -2.83 25.53 6.40
C VAL A 37 -1.92 25.98 5.24
N GLN A 38 -1.14 27.03 5.48
CA GLN A 38 -0.12 27.47 4.56
C GLN A 38 1.06 26.50 4.69
N ASN A 39 1.37 25.82 3.58
CA ASN A 39 2.57 25.04 3.34
C ASN A 39 2.80 23.81 4.25
N ALA A 40 1.85 22.88 4.32
CA ALA A 40 2.24 21.50 4.59
C ALA A 40 3.15 21.03 3.42
N PRO A 41 4.30 20.42 3.69
CA PRO A 41 5.13 19.89 2.62
C PRO A 41 4.28 18.95 1.77
N MET A 42 4.27 19.19 0.44
CA MET A 42 3.49 18.38 -0.49
C MET A 42 4.06 16.97 -0.53
N LEU A 43 3.19 15.97 -0.44
CA LEU A 43 3.60 14.57 -0.59
C LEU A 43 4.27 14.38 -1.95
N GLN A 44 5.40 13.69 -1.99
CA GLN A 44 6.09 13.34 -3.23
C GLN A 44 6.03 11.84 -3.46
N LEU A 45 5.36 11.42 -4.54
CA LEU A 45 5.29 10.03 -4.98
C LEU A 45 6.33 9.77 -6.07
N TYR A 46 7.37 9.02 -5.74
CA TYR A 46 8.36 8.49 -6.71
C TYR A 46 7.75 7.33 -7.47
N PHE A 47 7.54 7.53 -8.76
CA PHE A 47 6.63 6.71 -9.58
C PHE A 47 7.29 6.20 -10.86
N HIS A 48 6.98 4.96 -11.20
CA HIS A 48 7.11 4.35 -12.53
C HIS A 48 5.86 3.54 -12.82
N PRO A 49 5.31 3.49 -14.06
CA PRO A 49 4.09 2.77 -14.37
C PRO A 49 4.26 1.26 -14.26
N SER A 50 4.08 0.76 -13.04
CA SER A 50 4.15 -0.66 -12.67
C SER A 50 3.16 -0.94 -11.54
N PRO A 51 2.80 -2.20 -11.24
CA PRO A 51 1.73 -2.55 -10.31
C PRO A 51 1.80 -1.85 -8.95
N ASN A 52 2.98 -1.82 -8.33
CA ASN A 52 3.12 -1.32 -6.97
C ASN A 52 2.93 0.20 -6.82
N PRO A 53 3.48 1.08 -7.68
CA PRO A 53 3.23 2.52 -7.60
C PRO A 53 1.77 2.92 -7.80
N PHE A 54 1.03 2.18 -8.63
CA PHE A 54 -0.39 2.43 -8.83
C PHE A 54 -1.24 2.24 -7.58
N LYS A 55 -0.86 1.34 -6.67
CA LYS A 55 -1.52 1.17 -5.36
C LYS A 55 -1.52 2.48 -4.58
N VAL A 56 -0.35 3.13 -4.52
CA VAL A 56 -0.15 4.38 -3.78
C VAL A 56 -0.85 5.53 -4.47
N ALA A 57 -0.74 5.62 -5.80
CA ALA A 57 -1.45 6.62 -6.59
C ALA A 57 -2.97 6.53 -6.34
N LEU A 58 -3.54 5.32 -6.36
CA LEU A 58 -4.95 5.11 -6.07
C LEU A 58 -5.32 5.61 -4.67
N PHE A 59 -4.52 5.30 -3.65
CA PHE A 59 -4.77 5.78 -2.29
C PHE A 59 -4.79 7.30 -2.23
N LEU A 60 -3.79 7.96 -2.81
CA LEU A 60 -3.68 9.42 -2.79
C LEU A 60 -4.88 10.08 -3.47
N GLU A 61 -5.30 9.54 -4.61
CA GLU A 61 -6.48 10.01 -5.34
C GLU A 61 -7.81 9.76 -4.61
N GLU A 62 -7.98 8.60 -3.98
CA GLU A 62 -9.17 8.27 -3.18
C GLU A 62 -9.25 9.11 -1.91
N ALA A 63 -8.11 9.38 -1.28
CA ALA A 63 -8.04 10.21 -0.09
C ALA A 63 -8.22 11.71 -0.38
N GLY A 64 -8.06 12.13 -1.65
CA GLY A 64 -8.05 13.53 -2.06
C GLY A 64 -6.84 14.29 -1.51
N LEU A 65 -5.71 13.60 -1.36
CA LEU A 65 -4.49 14.22 -0.85
C LEU A 65 -3.73 14.91 -1.99
N PRO A 66 -3.29 16.16 -1.80
CA PRO A 66 -2.42 16.81 -2.77
C PRO A 66 -1.03 16.16 -2.76
N TYR A 67 -0.51 15.84 -3.93
CA TYR A 67 0.81 15.23 -4.09
C TYR A 67 1.47 15.63 -5.40
N GLU A 68 2.78 15.57 -5.43
CA GLU A 68 3.61 15.68 -6.61
C GLU A 68 4.06 14.29 -7.07
N VAL A 69 3.98 14.03 -8.37
CA VAL A 69 4.56 12.83 -8.96
C VAL A 69 5.99 13.12 -9.39
N VAL A 70 6.94 12.39 -8.83
CA VAL A 70 8.36 12.42 -9.23
C VAL A 70 8.63 11.19 -10.09
N PRO A 71 8.74 11.32 -11.42
CA PRO A 71 9.03 10.20 -12.30
C PRO A 71 10.41 9.60 -12.00
N VAL A 72 10.49 8.26 -12.00
CA VAL A 72 11.75 7.51 -11.91
C VAL A 72 11.81 6.56 -13.09
N ASP A 73 12.61 6.87 -14.10
CA ASP A 73 12.71 6.02 -15.29
C ASP A 73 13.62 4.81 -15.01
N THR A 74 12.97 3.70 -14.68
CA THR A 74 13.66 2.46 -14.33
C THR A 74 14.38 1.83 -15.54
N ARG A 75 13.98 2.15 -16.77
CA ARG A 75 14.67 1.69 -17.99
C ARG A 75 15.92 2.49 -18.28
N LYS A 76 16.07 3.69 -17.68
CA LYS A 76 17.30 4.48 -17.69
C LYS A 76 18.20 4.22 -16.47
N GLY A 77 17.75 3.40 -15.53
CA GLY A 77 18.51 3.08 -14.32
C GLY A 77 18.43 4.14 -13.22
N GLU A 78 17.48 5.08 -13.29
CA GLU A 78 17.34 6.17 -12.31
C GLU A 78 17.07 5.66 -10.89
N GLN A 79 16.51 4.46 -10.73
CA GLN A 79 16.33 3.80 -9.44
C GLN A 79 17.66 3.45 -8.73
N HIS A 80 18.77 3.48 -9.45
CA HIS A 80 20.10 3.20 -8.91
C HIS A 80 20.89 4.46 -8.54
N LEU A 81 20.39 5.65 -8.91
CA LEU A 81 21.02 6.92 -8.59
C LEU A 81 21.14 7.11 -7.07
N PRO A 82 22.26 7.64 -6.56
CA PRO A 82 22.46 7.87 -5.13
C PRO A 82 21.33 8.68 -4.50
N ALA A 83 20.80 9.69 -5.18
CA ALA A 83 19.70 10.52 -4.71
C ALA A 83 18.43 9.69 -4.43
N PHE A 84 18.04 8.79 -5.35
CA PHE A 84 16.91 7.91 -5.14
C PHE A 84 17.19 6.84 -4.09
N ARG A 85 18.39 6.27 -4.08
CA ARG A 85 18.83 5.27 -3.09
C ARG A 85 18.84 5.82 -1.66
N ALA A 86 19.03 7.12 -1.48
CA ALA A 86 18.90 7.81 -0.18
C ALA A 86 17.45 7.90 0.32
N ILE A 87 16.46 7.71 -0.57
CA ILE A 87 15.04 7.66 -0.25
C ILE A 87 14.61 6.20 -0.08
N ASN A 88 14.94 5.35 -1.05
CA ASN A 88 14.64 3.92 -1.03
C ASN A 88 15.92 3.09 -1.25
N PRO A 89 16.52 2.54 -0.19
CA PRO A 89 17.72 1.72 -0.29
C PRO A 89 17.55 0.46 -1.12
N ASN A 90 16.30 -0.02 -1.32
CA ASN A 90 16.00 -1.15 -2.19
C ASN A 90 16.12 -0.81 -3.70
N GLY A 91 16.11 0.49 -4.06
CA GLY A 91 16.20 0.91 -5.46
C GLY A 91 15.01 0.47 -6.32
N LYS A 92 13.80 0.56 -5.78
CA LYS A 92 12.55 0.21 -6.47
C LYS A 92 11.49 1.26 -6.23
N THR A 93 10.60 1.47 -7.20
CA THR A 93 9.39 2.28 -7.05
C THR A 93 8.23 1.42 -6.53
N PRO A 94 7.30 2.00 -5.74
CA PRO A 94 7.27 3.38 -5.31
C PRO A 94 8.17 3.68 -4.12
N ALA A 95 8.39 4.97 -3.89
CA ALA A 95 8.75 5.54 -2.60
C ALA A 95 7.89 6.78 -2.36
N LEU A 96 7.68 7.15 -1.11
CA LEU A 96 6.94 8.35 -0.71
C LEU A 96 7.83 9.21 0.19
N VAL A 97 7.82 10.52 -0.04
CA VAL A 97 8.41 11.53 0.85
C VAL A 97 7.30 12.43 1.37
N ASP A 98 7.26 12.60 2.68
CA ASP A 98 6.31 13.44 3.41
C ASP A 98 7.08 14.30 4.40
N GLY A 99 7.52 15.48 3.97
CA GLY A 99 8.48 16.29 4.73
C GLY A 99 9.78 15.52 4.95
N ASP A 100 10.12 15.28 6.21
CA ASP A 100 11.34 14.53 6.58
C ASP A 100 11.14 13.00 6.58
N VAL A 101 9.88 12.53 6.45
CA VAL A 101 9.54 11.12 6.47
C VAL A 101 9.72 10.51 5.09
N LYS A 102 10.50 9.44 5.00
CA LYS A 102 10.71 8.65 3.79
C LYS A 102 10.15 7.25 4.00
N VAL A 103 9.23 6.83 3.14
CA VAL A 103 8.60 5.50 3.22
C VAL A 103 8.81 4.77 1.90
N PHE A 104 9.24 3.54 1.97
CA PHE A 104 9.34 2.64 0.83
C PHE A 104 8.64 1.32 1.12
N ASP A 105 8.43 0.49 0.13
CA ASP A 105 7.47 -0.58 -0.01
C ASP A 105 6.03 -0.07 -0.15
N SER A 106 5.35 -0.50 -1.20
CA SER A 106 4.01 0.01 -1.54
C SER A 106 2.97 -0.26 -0.46
N ASN A 107 3.05 -1.40 0.23
CA ASN A 107 2.09 -1.75 1.28
C ASN A 107 2.40 -1.01 2.59
N ALA A 108 3.68 -0.76 2.88
CA ALA A 108 4.08 0.10 3.99
C ALA A 108 3.63 1.54 3.77
N ILE A 109 3.71 2.04 2.53
CA ILE A 109 3.19 3.37 2.17
C ILE A 109 1.68 3.44 2.34
N LEU A 110 0.93 2.41 1.91
CA LEU A 110 -0.51 2.35 2.12
C LEU A 110 -0.88 2.39 3.62
N LEU A 111 -0.18 1.61 4.46
CA LEU A 111 -0.37 1.63 5.92
C LEU A 111 -0.08 3.00 6.51
N TYR A 112 1.07 3.59 6.16
CA TYR A 112 1.46 4.92 6.62
C TYR A 112 0.40 5.98 6.29
N LEU A 113 -0.05 6.02 5.05
CA LEU A 113 -1.06 6.97 4.60
C LEU A 113 -2.42 6.72 5.28
N ALA A 114 -2.82 5.47 5.45
CA ALA A 114 -4.07 5.11 6.12
C ALA A 114 -4.05 5.49 7.60
N GLU A 115 -2.95 5.25 8.31
CA GLU A 115 -2.78 5.65 9.70
C GLU A 115 -2.70 7.17 9.86
N LYS A 116 -1.97 7.86 8.97
CA LYS A 116 -1.86 9.32 8.97
C LYS A 116 -3.21 10.00 8.75
N THR A 117 -4.07 9.44 7.90
CA THR A 117 -5.33 10.08 7.49
C THR A 117 -6.56 9.53 8.22
N GLY A 118 -6.46 8.38 8.87
CA GLY A 118 -7.59 7.64 9.40
C GLY A 118 -8.54 7.09 8.31
N LYS A 119 -8.12 7.08 7.03
CA LYS A 119 -8.95 6.65 5.90
C LYS A 119 -8.60 5.23 5.45
N PHE A 120 -9.60 4.52 4.91
CA PHE A 120 -9.45 3.18 4.29
C PHE A 120 -8.89 2.11 5.25
N LEU A 121 -9.07 2.30 6.53
CA LEU A 121 -8.87 1.29 7.56
C LEU A 121 -10.19 0.54 7.81
N PRO A 122 -10.15 -0.77 8.15
CA PRO A 122 -11.34 -1.47 8.61
C PRO A 122 -11.77 -0.94 10.00
N GLU A 123 -12.89 -1.45 10.50
CA GLU A 123 -13.31 -1.16 11.88
C GLU A 123 -12.17 -1.39 12.88
N HIS A 124 -12.12 -0.54 13.90
CA HIS A 124 -11.04 -0.54 14.87
C HIS A 124 -11.18 -1.66 15.92
N THR A 125 -11.26 -2.91 15.45
CA THR A 125 -11.25 -4.10 16.29
C THR A 125 -9.98 -4.92 16.06
N PRO A 126 -9.46 -5.66 17.06
CA PRO A 126 -8.31 -6.53 16.88
C PRO A 126 -8.51 -7.56 15.75
N ALA A 127 -9.71 -8.11 15.61
CA ALA A 127 -10.04 -9.08 14.57
C ALA A 127 -9.95 -8.49 13.16
N GLN A 128 -10.55 -7.31 12.93
CA GLN A 128 -10.51 -6.63 11.64
C GLN A 128 -9.09 -6.18 11.29
N ARG A 129 -8.34 -5.69 12.28
CA ARG A 129 -6.91 -5.33 12.08
C ARG A 129 -6.06 -6.55 11.71
N ALA A 130 -6.28 -7.70 12.37
CA ALA A 130 -5.56 -8.93 12.05
C ALA A 130 -5.86 -9.41 10.63
N GLN A 131 -7.14 -9.37 10.19
CA GLN A 131 -7.52 -9.73 8.82
C GLN A 131 -6.88 -8.78 7.79
N MET A 132 -6.92 -7.46 8.03
CA MET A 132 -6.28 -6.47 7.18
C MET A 132 -4.79 -6.78 7.00
N HIS A 133 -4.07 -7.01 8.09
CA HIS A 133 -2.64 -7.33 8.03
C HIS A 133 -2.39 -8.65 7.30
N SER A 134 -3.20 -9.69 7.54
CA SER A 134 -3.05 -10.99 6.88
C SER A 134 -3.16 -10.85 5.36
N TRP A 135 -4.21 -10.18 4.86
CA TRP A 135 -4.39 -10.00 3.42
C TRP A 135 -3.38 -9.03 2.82
N LEU A 136 -3.00 -7.97 3.54
CA LEU A 136 -1.96 -7.07 3.07
C LEU A 136 -0.61 -7.77 2.92
N MET A 137 -0.24 -8.60 3.92
CA MET A 137 0.97 -9.42 3.85
C MET A 137 0.87 -10.50 2.77
N PHE A 138 -0.29 -11.10 2.55
CA PHE A 138 -0.52 -12.05 1.45
C PHE A 138 -0.23 -11.39 0.08
N VAL A 139 -0.65 -10.14 -0.12
CA VAL A 139 -0.30 -9.39 -1.33
C VAL A 139 1.20 -9.09 -1.39
N ALA A 140 1.82 -8.71 -0.27
CA ALA A 140 3.23 -8.34 -0.20
C ALA A 140 4.17 -9.52 -0.44
N THR A 141 3.86 -10.69 0.13
CA THR A 141 4.76 -11.85 0.15
C THR A 141 4.38 -12.94 -0.86
N GLY A 142 3.17 -12.90 -1.39
CA GLY A 142 2.64 -13.86 -2.35
C GLY A 142 2.38 -13.25 -3.71
N ILE A 143 1.29 -12.48 -3.84
CA ILE A 143 0.85 -11.91 -5.13
C ILE A 143 1.99 -11.14 -5.81
N GLY A 144 2.59 -10.18 -5.11
CA GLY A 144 3.65 -9.34 -5.67
C GLY A 144 4.83 -10.14 -6.19
N PRO A 145 5.50 -10.93 -5.34
CA PRO A 145 6.66 -11.71 -5.74
C PRO A 145 6.37 -12.75 -6.83
N TYR A 146 5.31 -13.55 -6.70
CA TYR A 146 5.05 -14.61 -7.67
C TYR A 146 4.61 -14.06 -9.04
N CYS A 147 3.74 -13.05 -9.07
CA CYS A 147 3.40 -12.37 -10.33
C CYS A 147 4.60 -11.67 -10.94
N GLY A 148 5.43 -11.01 -10.11
CA GLY A 148 6.64 -10.34 -10.58
C GLY A 148 7.64 -11.32 -11.19
N GLN A 149 7.86 -12.48 -10.59
CA GLN A 149 8.74 -13.52 -11.13
C GLN A 149 8.14 -14.18 -12.37
N ALA A 150 6.83 -14.44 -12.40
CA ALA A 150 6.18 -14.97 -13.60
C ALA A 150 6.37 -14.02 -14.80
N VAL A 151 6.15 -12.72 -14.62
CA VAL A 151 6.41 -11.71 -15.64
C VAL A 151 7.90 -11.68 -16.05
N HIS A 152 8.81 -11.75 -15.06
CA HIS A 152 10.24 -11.75 -15.34
C HIS A 152 10.64 -12.92 -16.25
N PHE A 153 10.30 -14.14 -15.88
CA PHE A 153 10.68 -15.33 -16.64
C PHE A 153 9.96 -15.47 -17.97
N LYS A 154 8.74 -14.95 -18.10
CA LYS A 154 8.01 -14.93 -19.38
C LYS A 154 8.53 -13.89 -20.37
N HIS A 155 8.96 -12.71 -19.87
CA HIS A 155 9.14 -11.55 -20.76
C HIS A 155 10.52 -10.90 -20.70
N PHE A 156 11.33 -11.18 -19.66
CA PHE A 156 12.57 -10.44 -19.41
C PHE A 156 13.80 -11.32 -19.20
N ALA A 157 13.62 -12.59 -18.90
CA ALA A 157 14.75 -13.51 -18.74
C ALA A 157 15.59 -13.55 -20.03
N PRO A 158 16.93 -13.58 -19.91
CA PRO A 158 17.81 -13.61 -21.09
C PRO A 158 17.70 -14.92 -21.87
N GLU A 159 17.25 -15.98 -21.22
CA GLU A 159 17.05 -17.30 -21.79
C GLU A 159 15.71 -17.87 -21.35
N PRO A 160 15.03 -18.68 -22.18
CA PRO A 160 13.86 -19.43 -21.78
C PRO A 160 14.19 -20.37 -20.62
N LYS A 161 13.37 -20.32 -19.55
CA LYS A 161 13.49 -21.16 -18.36
C LYS A 161 12.12 -21.78 -18.05
N GLU A 162 11.74 -22.79 -18.84
CA GLU A 162 10.40 -23.43 -18.79
C GLU A 162 9.98 -23.82 -17.38
N TYR A 163 10.87 -24.43 -16.60
CA TYR A 163 10.59 -24.80 -15.22
C TYR A 163 10.24 -23.58 -14.36
N ALA A 164 10.98 -22.48 -14.48
CA ALA A 164 10.72 -21.25 -13.73
C ALA A 164 9.40 -20.58 -14.18
N VAL A 165 9.15 -20.54 -15.49
CA VAL A 165 7.88 -20.03 -16.05
C VAL A 165 6.70 -20.86 -15.49
N ASN A 166 6.77 -22.17 -15.56
CA ASN A 166 5.74 -23.07 -15.01
C ASN A 166 5.55 -22.86 -13.50
N ARG A 167 6.63 -22.88 -12.73
CA ARG A 167 6.59 -22.74 -11.27
C ARG A 167 5.95 -21.43 -10.83
N TYR A 168 6.40 -20.30 -11.38
CA TYR A 168 5.91 -18.99 -10.98
C TYR A 168 4.52 -18.68 -11.52
N THR A 169 4.16 -19.18 -12.70
CA THR A 169 2.79 -19.06 -13.23
C THR A 169 1.82 -19.84 -12.34
N PHE A 170 2.16 -21.09 -11.98
CA PHE A 170 1.33 -21.89 -11.07
C PHE A 170 1.09 -21.19 -9.72
N GLU A 171 2.15 -20.63 -9.11
CA GLU A 171 2.00 -19.92 -7.84
C GLU A 171 1.18 -18.63 -7.99
N ALA A 172 1.35 -17.89 -9.09
CA ALA A 172 0.52 -16.73 -9.37
C ALA A 172 -0.96 -17.11 -9.51
N GLU A 173 -1.27 -18.14 -10.30
CA GLU A 173 -2.63 -18.69 -10.44
C GLU A 173 -3.24 -19.09 -9.12
N ARG A 174 -2.49 -19.86 -8.30
CA ARG A 174 -2.93 -20.32 -6.99
C ARG A 174 -3.29 -19.14 -6.07
N HIS A 175 -2.48 -18.09 -6.06
CA HIS A 175 -2.73 -16.91 -5.24
C HIS A 175 -3.94 -16.12 -5.72
N TRP A 176 -4.13 -15.97 -7.03
CA TRP A 176 -5.31 -15.31 -7.58
C TRP A 176 -6.59 -16.10 -7.32
N LYS A 177 -6.57 -17.42 -7.39
CA LYS A 177 -7.72 -18.27 -7.00
C LYS A 177 -8.12 -18.08 -5.55
N LEU A 178 -7.15 -18.00 -4.62
CA LEU A 178 -7.43 -17.70 -3.21
C LEU A 178 -8.06 -16.32 -3.01
N LEU A 179 -7.66 -15.31 -3.79
CA LEU A 179 -8.30 -13.99 -3.75
C LEU A 179 -9.71 -14.02 -4.35
N ASP A 180 -9.91 -14.81 -5.41
CA ASP A 180 -11.24 -14.98 -6.00
C ASP A 180 -12.22 -15.63 -5.01
N GLU A 181 -11.78 -16.67 -4.32
CA GLU A 181 -12.52 -17.32 -3.25
C GLU A 181 -12.80 -16.36 -2.08
N GLN A 182 -11.81 -15.56 -1.67
CA GLN A 182 -11.98 -14.56 -0.59
C GLN A 182 -13.03 -13.51 -0.94
N LEU A 183 -13.12 -13.12 -2.20
CA LEU A 183 -14.07 -12.13 -2.71
C LEU A 183 -15.47 -12.72 -2.98
N GLN A 184 -15.65 -14.03 -2.86
CA GLN A 184 -16.94 -14.68 -3.08
C GLN A 184 -17.97 -14.16 -2.07
N GLY A 185 -19.08 -13.62 -2.57
CA GLY A 185 -20.15 -13.07 -1.75
C GLY A 185 -19.82 -11.78 -1.00
N LYS A 186 -18.69 -11.12 -1.31
CA LYS A 186 -18.27 -9.85 -0.69
C LYS A 186 -18.06 -8.79 -1.77
N THR A 187 -18.31 -7.54 -1.42
CA THR A 187 -18.02 -6.41 -2.31
C THR A 187 -16.52 -6.14 -2.39
N TRP A 188 -15.83 -6.15 -1.23
CA TRP A 188 -14.42 -5.82 -1.04
C TRP A 188 -13.67 -6.92 -0.28
N MET A 189 -12.37 -6.85 -0.23
CA MET A 189 -11.51 -7.86 0.39
C MET A 189 -11.87 -8.16 1.85
N LEU A 190 -12.32 -7.16 2.60
CA LEU A 190 -12.69 -7.31 4.02
C LEU A 190 -14.22 -7.26 4.25
N GLY A 191 -15.04 -7.49 3.24
CA GLY A 191 -16.50 -7.47 3.30
C GLY A 191 -17.10 -6.28 2.57
N GLU A 192 -17.86 -5.42 3.26
CA GLU A 192 -18.56 -4.30 2.63
C GLU A 192 -17.77 -2.97 2.71
N THR A 193 -16.64 -2.95 3.40
CA THR A 193 -15.83 -1.75 3.57
C THR A 193 -14.65 -1.74 2.61
N TYR A 194 -14.58 -0.70 1.75
CA TYR A 194 -13.43 -0.45 0.88
C TYR A 194 -12.23 0.02 1.70
N THR A 195 -11.12 -0.70 1.57
CA THR A 195 -9.93 -0.49 2.40
C THR A 195 -8.64 -0.41 1.58
N LEU A 196 -7.55 -0.10 2.26
CA LEU A 196 -6.20 -0.14 1.66
C LEU A 196 -5.82 -1.51 1.08
N VAL A 197 -6.46 -2.61 1.56
CA VAL A 197 -6.23 -3.97 1.04
C VAL A 197 -6.73 -4.09 -0.39
N ASP A 198 -7.89 -3.49 -0.69
CA ASP A 198 -8.46 -3.47 -2.04
C ASP A 198 -7.54 -2.73 -3.01
N MET A 199 -6.95 -1.63 -2.57
CA MET A 199 -5.98 -0.86 -3.37
C MET A 199 -4.68 -1.65 -3.59
N ALA A 200 -4.25 -2.42 -2.58
CA ALA A 200 -3.08 -3.28 -2.68
C ALA A 200 -3.28 -4.40 -3.71
N VAL A 201 -4.47 -5.00 -3.74
CA VAL A 201 -4.87 -6.02 -4.72
C VAL A 201 -4.98 -5.42 -6.12
N TRP A 202 -5.71 -4.28 -6.25
CA TRP A 202 -5.95 -3.63 -7.54
C TRP A 202 -4.66 -3.32 -8.31
N GLY A 203 -3.61 -2.90 -7.62
CA GLY A 203 -2.34 -2.64 -8.28
C GLY A 203 -1.84 -3.83 -9.11
N TRP A 204 -2.02 -5.06 -8.63
CA TRP A 204 -1.61 -6.28 -9.31
C TRP A 204 -2.69 -6.88 -10.23
N GLU A 205 -3.97 -6.64 -9.99
CA GLU A 205 -5.06 -7.02 -10.91
C GLU A 205 -4.82 -6.45 -12.31
N ARG A 206 -4.30 -5.24 -12.40
CA ARG A 206 -3.90 -4.58 -13.65
C ARG A 206 -2.90 -5.40 -14.47
N ALA A 207 -2.14 -6.27 -13.82
CA ALA A 207 -1.11 -7.08 -14.46
C ALA A 207 -1.60 -8.51 -14.80
N ILE A 208 -2.79 -8.92 -14.38
CA ILE A 208 -3.30 -10.28 -14.63
C ILE A 208 -3.17 -10.71 -16.10
N PRO A 209 -3.57 -9.90 -17.10
CA PRO A 209 -3.43 -10.31 -18.48
C PRO A 209 -1.97 -10.55 -18.90
N ARG A 210 -1.02 -9.82 -18.33
CA ARG A 210 0.41 -10.00 -18.60
C ARG A 210 1.01 -11.19 -17.87
N VAL A 211 0.49 -11.51 -16.69
CA VAL A 211 0.95 -12.61 -15.82
C VAL A 211 0.39 -13.95 -16.31
N LEU A 212 -0.93 -14.01 -16.52
CA LEU A 212 -1.69 -15.25 -16.73
C LEU A 212 -2.30 -15.38 -18.12
N GLY A 213 -2.38 -14.29 -18.90
CA GLY A 213 -3.15 -14.23 -20.16
C GLY A 213 -4.50 -13.54 -19.97
N ALA A 214 -5.05 -13.04 -21.05
CA ALA A 214 -6.33 -12.33 -21.02
C ALA A 214 -7.51 -13.23 -20.64
N GLU A 215 -7.43 -14.51 -20.96
CA GLU A 215 -8.42 -15.55 -20.65
C GLU A 215 -8.55 -15.84 -19.15
N ALA A 216 -7.55 -15.48 -18.34
CA ALA A 216 -7.58 -15.66 -16.88
C ALA A 216 -8.80 -15.00 -16.21
N TRP A 217 -9.33 -13.92 -16.79
CA TRP A 217 -10.52 -13.26 -16.27
C TRP A 217 -11.75 -14.17 -16.23
N SER A 218 -11.87 -15.13 -17.13
CA SER A 218 -12.98 -16.10 -17.15
C SER A 218 -12.93 -17.09 -15.98
N THR A 219 -11.76 -17.32 -15.42
CA THR A 219 -11.55 -18.23 -14.27
C THR A 219 -11.48 -17.51 -12.93
N LEU A 220 -11.52 -16.18 -12.92
CA LEU A 220 -11.42 -15.31 -11.75
C LEU A 220 -12.58 -14.30 -11.71
N PRO A 221 -13.85 -14.74 -11.69
CA PRO A 221 -15.00 -13.85 -11.85
C PRO A 221 -15.16 -12.85 -10.70
N ASN A 222 -14.83 -13.22 -9.47
CA ASN A 222 -14.93 -12.30 -8.31
C ASN A 222 -13.80 -11.25 -8.32
N VAL A 223 -12.58 -11.64 -8.69
CA VAL A 223 -11.46 -10.73 -8.91
C VAL A 223 -11.78 -9.77 -10.07
N LYS A 224 -12.37 -10.28 -11.18
CA LYS A 224 -12.78 -9.44 -12.30
C LYS A 224 -13.82 -8.39 -11.88
N ARG A 225 -14.83 -8.80 -11.13
CA ARG A 225 -15.84 -7.91 -10.57
C ARG A 225 -15.23 -6.84 -9.66
N HIS A 226 -14.31 -7.22 -8.78
CA HIS A 226 -13.58 -6.31 -7.90
C HIS A 226 -12.75 -5.30 -8.69
N PHE A 227 -12.00 -5.77 -9.68
CA PHE A 227 -11.21 -4.94 -10.59
C PHE A 227 -12.08 -3.90 -11.32
N ASP A 228 -13.22 -4.33 -11.88
CA ASP A 228 -14.13 -3.46 -12.60
C ASP A 228 -14.76 -2.41 -11.66
N ALA A 229 -15.15 -2.83 -10.45
CA ALA A 229 -15.72 -1.93 -9.45
C ALA A 229 -14.75 -0.82 -9.06
N ILE A 230 -13.46 -1.13 -8.90
CA ILE A 230 -12.44 -0.11 -8.62
C ILE A 230 -12.18 0.76 -9.84
N ASN A 231 -12.05 0.19 -11.04
CA ASN A 231 -11.82 0.96 -12.27
C ASN A 231 -12.95 1.95 -12.61
N ALA A 232 -14.18 1.66 -12.19
CA ALA A 232 -15.30 2.57 -12.36
C ALA A 232 -15.19 3.83 -11.48
N ARG A 233 -14.33 3.83 -10.47
CA ARG A 233 -14.16 4.96 -9.54
C ARG A 233 -13.37 6.09 -10.19
N PRO A 234 -13.82 7.36 -10.05
CA PRO A 234 -13.08 8.50 -10.63
C PRO A 234 -11.62 8.60 -10.16
N ALA A 235 -11.33 8.22 -8.91
CA ALA A 235 -9.97 8.21 -8.37
C ALA A 235 -9.08 7.18 -9.09
N ALA A 236 -9.61 5.99 -9.39
CA ALA A 236 -8.87 4.98 -10.15
C ALA A 236 -8.55 5.44 -11.58
N GLN A 237 -9.47 6.16 -12.20
CA GLN A 237 -9.25 6.75 -13.54
C GLN A 237 -8.15 7.81 -13.51
N ARG A 238 -8.11 8.68 -12.48
CA ARG A 238 -7.04 9.65 -12.32
C ARG A 238 -5.69 8.98 -12.02
N ALA A 239 -5.67 7.99 -11.14
CA ALA A 239 -4.46 7.21 -10.88
C ALA A 239 -3.96 6.49 -12.15
N ASP A 240 -4.87 5.90 -12.94
CA ASP A 240 -4.52 5.23 -14.19
C ASP A 240 -3.95 6.20 -15.24
N ALA A 241 -4.37 7.47 -15.24
CA ALA A 241 -3.84 8.48 -16.15
C ALA A 241 -2.33 8.71 -16.00
N LEU A 242 -1.74 8.37 -14.85
CA LEU A 242 -0.28 8.44 -14.65
C LEU A 242 0.52 7.51 -15.56
N LYS A 243 -0.10 6.51 -16.18
CA LYS A 243 0.55 5.69 -17.23
C LYS A 243 0.99 6.51 -18.45
N ASN A 244 0.37 7.67 -18.67
CA ASN A 244 0.67 8.57 -19.78
C ASN A 244 1.90 9.46 -19.54
N LEU A 245 2.52 9.41 -18.36
CA LEU A 245 3.79 10.07 -18.11
C LEU A 245 4.87 9.54 -19.06
N VAL A 246 5.76 10.43 -19.50
CA VAL A 246 6.78 10.09 -20.49
C VAL A 246 7.92 9.33 -19.82
N PHE A 247 8.09 8.06 -20.21
CA PHE A 247 9.19 7.19 -19.82
C PHE A 247 9.82 6.57 -21.07
N LYS A 248 11.06 6.07 -20.95
CA LYS A 248 11.69 5.29 -22.02
C LYS A 248 10.80 4.07 -22.33
N GLN A 249 10.29 3.99 -23.57
CA GLN A 249 9.40 2.90 -23.98
C GLN A 249 10.17 1.68 -24.49
N GLU A 250 11.36 1.90 -25.05
CA GLU A 250 12.19 0.84 -25.62
C GLU A 250 12.76 -0.07 -24.51
N PHE A 251 12.70 -1.38 -24.78
CA PHE A 251 13.34 -2.39 -23.94
C PHE A 251 14.58 -2.92 -24.68
N ASP A 252 15.55 -2.04 -24.90
CA ASP A 252 16.83 -2.31 -25.50
C ASP A 252 17.85 -2.90 -24.49
N ASP A 253 19.07 -3.11 -24.92
CA ASP A 253 20.13 -3.67 -24.07
C ASP A 253 20.49 -2.76 -22.89
N GLU A 254 20.39 -1.44 -23.05
CA GLU A 254 20.61 -0.49 -21.95
C GLU A 254 19.51 -0.61 -20.90
N ALA A 255 18.24 -0.64 -21.33
CA ALA A 255 17.12 -0.85 -20.42
C ALA A 255 17.20 -2.21 -19.72
N ARG A 256 17.64 -3.25 -20.44
CA ARG A 256 17.87 -4.58 -19.85
C ARG A 256 18.95 -4.55 -18.77
N LYS A 257 20.08 -3.90 -19.04
CA LYS A 257 21.17 -3.72 -18.06
C LYS A 257 20.72 -2.89 -16.86
N ALA A 258 19.95 -1.82 -17.10
CA ALA A 258 19.42 -0.96 -16.05
C ALA A 258 18.41 -1.68 -15.13
N LEU A 259 17.51 -2.48 -15.70
CA LEU A 259 16.51 -3.23 -14.93
C LEU A 259 17.07 -4.48 -14.24
N PHE A 260 18.04 -5.15 -14.90
CA PHE A 260 18.58 -6.45 -14.49
C PHE A 260 20.11 -6.46 -14.46
N PRO A 261 20.76 -5.58 -13.65
CA PRO A 261 22.22 -5.49 -13.61
C PRO A 261 22.90 -6.79 -13.17
N GLN A 262 22.18 -7.65 -12.44
CA GLN A 262 22.66 -8.97 -12.04
C GLN A 262 22.96 -9.91 -13.22
N ASN A 263 22.37 -9.68 -14.41
CA ASN A 263 22.62 -10.50 -15.59
C ASN A 263 24.08 -10.40 -16.06
N ALA A 264 24.81 -9.34 -15.68
CA ALA A 264 26.24 -9.24 -15.97
C ALA A 264 27.07 -10.39 -15.35
N ARG A 265 26.59 -10.97 -14.25
CA ARG A 265 27.23 -12.14 -13.61
C ARG A 265 27.17 -13.40 -14.48
N LEU A 266 26.22 -13.49 -15.40
CA LEU A 266 26.09 -14.65 -16.31
C LEU A 266 27.10 -14.60 -17.47
N ALA A 267 27.60 -13.41 -17.80
CA ALA A 267 28.56 -13.20 -18.89
C ALA A 267 30.02 -13.41 -18.46
N GLY A 268 30.31 -13.32 -17.18
CA GLY A 268 31.67 -13.53 -16.65
C GLY A 268 31.72 -14.83 -15.88
N GLY A 269 31.80 -15.98 -16.56
CA GLY A 269 31.79 -17.29 -15.88
C GLY A 269 32.53 -17.30 -14.55
N VAL A 270 31.86 -17.87 -13.51
CA VAL A 270 32.43 -18.10 -12.19
C VAL A 270 33.70 -18.91 -12.30
#